data_9d347aea15c679a9d93081ad828b6aa0
#
_entry.id   9d347aea15c679a9d93081ad828b6aa0
#
_cell.length_a   1.000
_cell.length_b   1.000
_cell.length_c   1.000
_cell.angle_alpha   90.00
_cell.angle_beta   90.00
_cell.angle_gamma   90.00
#
_symmetry.space_group_name_H-M   'P 1'
#
loop_
_entity.id
_entity.type
_entity.pdbx_description
1 polymer ?
#
loop_
_entity_poly.entity_id
_entity_poly.type
_entity_poly.pdbx_seq_one_letter_code
_entity_poly.pdbx_strand_id
1 'polypeptide(L)'
;MIKNKNALISVFDKTNLEKIANFLIKKKYTIYSTGGSSEYLRKIHVPHVQISKYTKQKEILDGRVKTLHPKIFGGILATNSKSHQKELDKEKIINFDLIIVNLYPFEETIKNNKKKDKIIEMIDIGGHSLIRAGVKNYLKTITIVDPLDYQNFIKKFPKTESAKKEYATKAMKQATNYDIAISNWFQGIQYEEYPLRYGENPQQKAKALIGKNKFIQLSGEKELSYNNLLDLDAAITIAYETISSRYICTIVKHNIPCGASIENTQLKSYQNALAGDPISAFGGIVAFNKKITVHTARYLVKNFYEVVAAPDFDKEALKILKTKKKLRVLKVNRFKKKIEQRTFFAGTLIQDVNNKKSSVKKINGLNKLKKEKIDFFINVLKFIKSNAIALFDSTSLVSQSGGQTSRIASLENCLYKLKLKRLGKKTSQLFLFSDAFFPFKDSLE
;
A
#
# COMPACT_ATOMS: atom_id res chain seq x y z
N MET A 1 -53.87 7.23 -1.63
CA MET A 1 -53.24 7.04 -0.28
C MET A 1 -51.82 7.59 -0.29
N ILE A 2 -51.51 8.45 0.65
CA ILE A 2 -50.13 8.96 0.82
C ILE A 2 -49.28 7.76 1.26
N LYS A 3 -48.38 7.31 0.40
CA LYS A 3 -47.49 6.18 0.69
C LYS A 3 -46.60 6.56 1.89
N ASN A 4 -46.78 5.88 3.02
CA ASN A 4 -45.93 6.10 4.18
C ASN A 4 -44.47 5.82 3.82
N LYS A 5 -43.59 6.78 4.09
CA LYS A 5 -42.15 6.64 3.89
C LYS A 5 -41.50 6.03 5.13
N ASN A 6 -40.64 5.04 4.97
CA ASN A 6 -40.00 4.40 6.09
C ASN A 6 -38.48 4.50 5.98
N ALA A 7 -37.85 4.82 7.11
CA ALA A 7 -36.41 4.86 7.23
C ALA A 7 -35.91 3.85 8.26
N LEU A 8 -34.88 3.07 7.91
CA LEU A 8 -34.20 2.20 8.83
C LEU A 8 -32.92 2.85 9.31
N ILE A 9 -32.73 2.97 10.63
CA ILE A 9 -31.54 3.55 11.26
C ILE A 9 -30.84 2.49 12.10
N SER A 10 -29.61 2.16 11.73
CA SER A 10 -28.75 1.20 12.43
C SER A 10 -27.32 1.71 12.39
N VAL A 11 -26.91 2.54 13.35
CA VAL A 11 -25.63 3.24 13.35
C VAL A 11 -24.83 2.97 14.63
N PHE A 12 -23.52 2.77 14.48
CA PHE A 12 -22.57 2.76 15.59
C PHE A 12 -22.20 4.21 15.99
N ASP A 13 -21.73 5.00 15.03
CA ASP A 13 -21.44 6.42 15.20
C ASP A 13 -22.75 7.24 15.10
N LYS A 14 -23.04 7.95 16.15
CA LYS A 14 -24.28 8.74 16.32
C LYS A 14 -24.07 10.25 16.06
N THR A 15 -22.90 10.61 15.52
CA THR A 15 -22.60 12.00 15.16
C THR A 15 -23.66 12.55 14.24
N ASN A 16 -24.24 13.70 14.61
CA ASN A 16 -25.32 14.38 13.86
C ASN A 16 -26.61 13.56 13.64
N LEU A 17 -26.79 12.41 14.32
CA LEU A 17 -27.98 11.57 14.14
C LEU A 17 -29.26 12.30 14.49
N GLU A 18 -29.26 13.15 15.52
CA GLU A 18 -30.40 13.97 15.90
C GLU A 18 -30.90 14.86 14.75
N LYS A 19 -29.98 15.53 14.04
CA LYS A 19 -30.35 16.45 12.94
C LYS A 19 -31.07 15.71 11.81
N ILE A 20 -30.54 14.56 11.39
CA ILE A 20 -31.16 13.78 10.31
C ILE A 20 -32.47 13.14 10.76
N ALA A 21 -32.55 12.63 11.99
CA ALA A 21 -33.76 12.01 12.52
C ALA A 21 -34.91 13.03 12.62
N ASN A 22 -34.66 14.24 13.16
CA ASN A 22 -35.64 15.31 13.21
C ASN A 22 -36.10 15.76 11.81
N PHE A 23 -35.18 15.82 10.85
CA PHE A 23 -35.55 16.08 9.45
C PHE A 23 -36.48 15.00 8.88
N LEU A 24 -36.21 13.72 9.15
CA LEU A 24 -37.04 12.62 8.69
C LEU A 24 -38.45 12.68 9.28
N ILE A 25 -38.59 12.99 10.56
CA ILE A 25 -39.93 13.21 11.20
C ILE A 25 -40.67 14.35 10.52
N LYS A 26 -40.02 15.51 10.30
CA LYS A 26 -40.61 16.64 9.55
C LYS A 26 -41.04 16.26 8.14
N LYS A 27 -40.36 15.32 7.50
CA LYS A 27 -40.69 14.76 6.17
C LYS A 27 -41.68 13.60 6.21
N LYS A 28 -42.33 13.35 7.38
CA LYS A 28 -43.32 12.30 7.61
C LYS A 28 -42.79 10.85 7.33
N TYR A 29 -41.51 10.63 7.67
CA TYR A 29 -40.98 9.26 7.71
C TYR A 29 -41.34 8.59 9.03
N THR A 30 -41.69 7.31 8.97
CA THR A 30 -41.67 6.43 10.13
C THR A 30 -40.25 5.88 10.27
N ILE A 31 -39.61 6.13 11.43
CA ILE A 31 -38.25 5.66 11.72
C ILE A 31 -38.33 4.30 12.39
N TYR A 32 -37.59 3.35 11.87
CA TYR A 32 -37.34 2.02 12.45
C TYR A 32 -35.89 1.95 12.91
N SER A 33 -35.62 1.42 14.10
CA SER A 33 -34.25 1.45 14.63
C SER A 33 -33.93 0.23 15.49
N THR A 34 -32.64 -0.10 15.54
CA THR A 34 -32.10 -1.24 16.28
C THR A 34 -31.37 -0.82 17.54
N GLY A 35 -31.30 -1.67 18.55
CA GLY A 35 -30.44 -1.66 19.72
C GLY A 35 -29.99 -0.26 20.20
N GLY A 36 -28.69 0.00 20.17
CA GLY A 36 -28.11 1.24 20.64
C GLY A 36 -28.50 2.49 19.83
N SER A 37 -28.94 2.36 18.58
CA SER A 37 -29.52 3.48 17.84
C SER A 37 -30.90 3.85 18.35
N SER A 38 -31.72 2.84 18.67
CA SER A 38 -33.05 3.05 19.29
C SER A 38 -32.94 3.67 20.68
N GLU A 39 -31.98 3.24 21.49
CA GLU A 39 -31.72 3.86 22.81
C GLU A 39 -31.32 5.33 22.68
N TYR A 40 -30.46 5.65 21.75
CA TYR A 40 -30.07 7.04 21.49
C TYR A 40 -31.27 7.89 21.03
N LEU A 41 -32.07 7.42 20.06
CA LEU A 41 -33.26 8.12 19.57
C LEU A 41 -34.29 8.33 20.71
N ARG A 42 -34.42 7.40 21.63
CA ARG A 42 -35.27 7.53 22.83
C ARG A 42 -34.76 8.62 23.74
N LYS A 43 -33.45 8.68 23.99
CA LYS A 43 -32.83 9.73 24.84
C LYS A 43 -33.05 11.15 24.32
N ILE A 44 -33.10 11.30 22.99
CA ILE A 44 -33.33 12.61 22.33
C ILE A 44 -34.81 12.82 21.96
N HIS A 45 -35.72 12.03 22.50
CA HIS A 45 -37.16 12.11 22.30
C HIS A 45 -37.65 12.04 20.84
N VAL A 46 -36.91 11.36 19.94
CA VAL A 46 -37.33 11.14 18.55
C VAL A 46 -38.25 9.93 18.47
N PRO A 47 -39.50 10.10 17.95
CA PRO A 47 -40.42 8.97 17.76
C PRO A 47 -39.86 7.92 16.78
N HIS A 48 -39.88 6.66 17.19
CA HIS A 48 -39.41 5.57 16.35
C HIS A 48 -40.02 4.23 16.77
N VAL A 49 -39.97 3.25 15.86
CA VAL A 49 -40.37 1.86 16.08
C VAL A 49 -39.12 1.00 16.28
N GLN A 50 -39.06 0.26 17.36
CA GLN A 50 -37.99 -0.75 17.52
C GLN A 50 -38.14 -1.88 16.51
N ILE A 51 -37.06 -2.30 15.89
CA ILE A 51 -37.06 -3.40 14.92
C ILE A 51 -37.61 -4.68 15.52
N SER A 52 -37.30 -5.01 16.76
CA SER A 52 -37.80 -6.18 17.47
C SER A 52 -39.33 -6.19 17.62
N LYS A 53 -39.96 -5.00 17.78
CA LYS A 53 -41.43 -4.89 17.79
C LYS A 53 -42.03 -5.10 16.39
N TYR A 54 -41.39 -4.61 15.35
CA TYR A 54 -41.83 -4.77 13.96
C TYR A 54 -41.67 -6.24 13.48
N THR A 55 -40.51 -6.86 13.73
CA THR A 55 -40.24 -8.23 13.33
C THR A 55 -40.92 -9.26 14.22
N LYS A 56 -41.33 -8.85 15.43
CA LYS A 56 -41.78 -9.73 16.53
C LYS A 56 -40.70 -10.71 17.00
N GLN A 57 -39.43 -10.45 16.70
CA GLN A 57 -38.28 -11.25 17.10
C GLN A 57 -37.34 -10.41 17.97
N LYS A 58 -36.97 -10.92 19.13
CA LYS A 58 -35.95 -10.32 20.00
C LYS A 58 -34.57 -10.47 19.36
N GLU A 59 -33.68 -9.57 19.72
CA GLU A 59 -32.25 -9.72 19.42
C GLU A 59 -31.72 -10.99 20.11
N ILE A 60 -30.92 -11.77 19.39
CA ILE A 60 -30.35 -13.02 19.91
C ILE A 60 -28.81 -12.98 19.80
N LEU A 61 -28.12 -13.87 20.51
CA LEU A 61 -26.67 -14.01 20.51
C LEU A 61 -25.99 -12.67 20.86
N ASP A 62 -26.40 -12.07 21.99
CA ASP A 62 -25.90 -10.77 22.48
C ASP A 62 -25.97 -9.65 21.44
N GLY A 63 -26.98 -9.74 20.54
CA GLY A 63 -27.23 -8.76 19.52
C GLY A 63 -26.43 -8.96 18.22
N ARG A 64 -25.74 -10.08 18.04
CA ARG A 64 -25.13 -10.43 16.72
C ARG A 64 -26.16 -10.62 15.62
N VAL A 65 -27.38 -11.01 15.98
CA VAL A 65 -28.52 -11.13 15.05
C VAL A 65 -29.63 -10.17 15.48
N LYS A 66 -29.75 -9.07 14.75
CA LYS A 66 -30.74 -7.99 14.98
C LYS A 66 -31.57 -7.69 13.75
N THR A 67 -30.88 -7.53 12.60
CA THR A 67 -31.44 -7.05 11.34
C THR A 67 -31.55 -8.13 10.26
N LEU A 68 -30.94 -9.29 10.48
CA LEU A 68 -30.98 -10.41 9.55
C LEU A 68 -32.35 -11.11 9.61
N HIS A 69 -33.38 -10.46 9.05
CA HIS A 69 -34.75 -10.93 9.11
C HIS A 69 -35.46 -10.72 7.77
N PRO A 70 -36.26 -11.68 7.28
CA PRO A 70 -36.97 -11.57 5.99
C PRO A 70 -37.81 -10.30 5.85
N LYS A 71 -38.48 -9.84 6.90
CA LYS A 71 -39.25 -8.58 6.88
C LYS A 71 -38.41 -7.35 6.60
N ILE A 72 -37.16 -7.32 7.09
CA ILE A 72 -36.25 -6.19 6.88
C ILE A 72 -35.71 -6.26 5.46
N PHE A 73 -35.12 -7.39 5.08
CA PHE A 73 -34.50 -7.54 3.76
C PHE A 73 -35.55 -7.54 2.63
N GLY A 74 -36.72 -8.12 2.85
CA GLY A 74 -37.83 -8.03 1.91
C GLY A 74 -38.26 -6.58 1.67
N GLY A 75 -38.40 -5.80 2.74
CA GLY A 75 -38.76 -4.38 2.64
C GLY A 75 -37.71 -3.51 1.91
N ILE A 76 -36.40 -3.89 2.02
CA ILE A 76 -35.30 -3.19 1.34
C ILE A 76 -35.22 -3.64 -0.14
N LEU A 77 -35.31 -4.93 -0.40
CA LEU A 77 -35.03 -5.53 -1.72
C LEU A 77 -36.22 -5.55 -2.66
N ALA A 78 -37.46 -5.37 -2.17
CA ALA A 78 -38.65 -5.40 -3.01
C ALA A 78 -38.63 -4.29 -4.05
N THR A 79 -38.85 -4.67 -5.30
CA THR A 79 -39.03 -3.76 -6.44
C THR A 79 -40.47 -3.23 -6.51
N ASN A 80 -40.77 -2.34 -7.48
CA ASN A 80 -42.10 -1.85 -7.72
C ASN A 80 -42.97 -2.83 -8.57
N SER A 81 -42.47 -4.06 -8.81
CA SER A 81 -43.27 -5.07 -9.55
C SER A 81 -44.54 -5.44 -8.80
N LYS A 82 -45.61 -5.70 -9.54
CA LYS A 82 -46.90 -6.09 -8.96
C LYS A 82 -46.77 -7.36 -8.09
N SER A 83 -45.92 -8.31 -8.49
CA SER A 83 -45.65 -9.53 -7.72
C SER A 83 -45.05 -9.24 -6.37
N HIS A 84 -43.95 -8.44 -6.33
CA HIS A 84 -43.31 -8.09 -5.07
C HIS A 84 -44.24 -7.30 -4.14
N GLN A 85 -45.02 -6.36 -4.67
CA GLN A 85 -45.96 -5.59 -3.83
C GLN A 85 -47.04 -6.49 -3.21
N LYS A 86 -47.62 -7.44 -3.99
CA LYS A 86 -48.59 -8.44 -3.47
C LYS A 86 -47.95 -9.29 -2.36
N GLU A 87 -46.71 -9.71 -2.54
CA GLU A 87 -45.97 -10.51 -1.56
C GLU A 87 -45.72 -9.73 -0.27
N LEU A 88 -45.28 -8.47 -0.38
CA LEU A 88 -45.14 -7.60 0.79
C LEU A 88 -46.44 -7.43 1.56
N ASP A 89 -47.55 -7.21 0.85
CA ASP A 89 -48.85 -7.04 1.48
C ASP A 89 -49.30 -8.34 2.19
N LYS A 90 -49.14 -9.50 1.57
CA LYS A 90 -49.43 -10.80 2.15
C LYS A 90 -48.66 -11.06 3.42
N GLU A 91 -47.33 -10.78 3.40
CA GLU A 91 -46.43 -11.05 4.51
C GLU A 91 -46.36 -9.88 5.52
N LYS A 92 -47.19 -8.84 5.30
CA LYS A 92 -47.19 -7.58 6.12
C LYS A 92 -45.83 -6.99 6.26
N ILE A 93 -45.11 -6.85 5.14
CA ILE A 93 -43.77 -6.29 5.05
C ILE A 93 -43.86 -4.84 4.55
N ILE A 94 -43.24 -3.91 5.26
CA ILE A 94 -43.14 -2.49 4.87
C ILE A 94 -41.96 -2.28 3.91
N ASN A 95 -42.10 -1.34 2.98
CA ASN A 95 -40.96 -0.89 2.17
C ASN A 95 -40.07 0.06 2.95
N PHE A 96 -38.74 -0.03 2.79
CA PHE A 96 -37.79 0.96 3.29
C PHE A 96 -37.30 1.85 2.14
N ASP A 97 -37.55 3.15 2.23
CA ASP A 97 -37.12 4.14 1.25
C ASP A 97 -35.73 4.69 1.54
N LEU A 98 -35.30 4.57 2.79
CA LEU A 98 -34.02 5.08 3.29
C LEU A 98 -33.40 4.13 4.30
N ILE A 99 -32.11 3.90 4.18
CA ILE A 99 -31.29 3.20 5.17
C ILE A 99 -30.18 4.16 5.61
N ILE A 100 -30.04 4.36 6.91
CA ILE A 100 -28.93 5.07 7.53
C ILE A 100 -28.18 4.04 8.36
N VAL A 101 -26.98 3.68 7.93
CA VAL A 101 -26.18 2.62 8.54
C VAL A 101 -24.70 2.94 8.45
N ASN A 102 -24.00 2.89 9.57
CA ASN A 102 -22.54 2.87 9.58
C ASN A 102 -22.05 1.65 10.35
N LEU A 103 -20.86 1.20 9.97
CA LEU A 103 -20.28 -0.05 10.46
C LEU A 103 -19.52 0.17 11.77
N TYR A 104 -19.26 -0.91 12.48
CA TYR A 104 -18.37 -0.89 13.63
C TYR A 104 -16.97 -0.44 13.24
N PRO A 105 -16.22 0.25 14.12
CA PRO A 105 -14.91 0.83 13.80
C PRO A 105 -13.79 -0.25 13.84
N PHE A 106 -13.85 -1.20 12.91
CA PHE A 106 -12.93 -2.34 12.85
C PHE A 106 -11.46 -1.90 12.75
N GLU A 107 -11.13 -0.98 11.83
CA GLU A 107 -9.77 -0.49 11.65
C GLU A 107 -9.22 0.24 12.88
N GLU A 108 -10.06 1.04 13.54
CA GLU A 108 -9.69 1.73 14.78
C GLU A 108 -9.47 0.73 15.91
N THR A 109 -10.32 -0.30 16.00
CA THR A 109 -10.18 -1.35 17.00
C THR A 109 -8.89 -2.15 16.83
N ILE A 110 -8.47 -2.44 15.60
CA ILE A 110 -7.17 -3.10 15.34
C ILE A 110 -6.00 -2.24 15.83
N LYS A 111 -6.07 -0.92 15.66
CA LYS A 111 -5.02 0.00 16.12
C LYS A 111 -4.92 0.04 17.64
N ASN A 112 -6.05 0.03 18.32
CA ASN A 112 -6.15 0.30 19.76
C ASN A 112 -6.23 -0.97 20.61
N ASN A 113 -6.46 -2.14 20.02
CA ASN A 113 -6.71 -3.38 20.75
C ASN A 113 -5.85 -4.53 20.26
N LYS A 114 -5.25 -5.29 21.22
CA LYS A 114 -4.42 -6.45 20.90
C LYS A 114 -5.16 -7.79 21.12
N LYS A 115 -6.35 -7.77 21.71
CA LYS A 115 -7.13 -8.99 22.01
C LYS A 115 -7.95 -9.38 20.79
N LYS A 116 -7.66 -10.55 20.22
CA LYS A 116 -8.32 -11.06 19.00
C LYS A 116 -9.84 -11.10 19.13
N ASP A 117 -10.36 -11.55 20.25
CA ASP A 117 -11.81 -11.67 20.47
C ASP A 117 -12.52 -10.32 20.33
N LYS A 118 -11.94 -9.24 20.89
CA LYS A 118 -12.50 -7.90 20.76
C LYS A 118 -12.47 -7.37 19.32
N ILE A 119 -11.46 -7.75 18.54
CA ILE A 119 -11.37 -7.38 17.13
C ILE A 119 -12.41 -8.14 16.32
N ILE A 120 -12.58 -9.45 16.57
CA ILE A 120 -13.57 -10.30 15.90
C ILE A 120 -14.99 -9.78 16.15
N GLU A 121 -15.31 -9.33 17.37
CA GLU A 121 -16.62 -8.74 17.70
C GLU A 121 -16.92 -7.46 16.90
N MET A 122 -15.91 -6.78 16.36
CA MET A 122 -16.11 -5.62 15.49
C MET A 122 -16.33 -5.98 14.01
N ILE A 123 -16.46 -7.25 13.67
CA ILE A 123 -16.86 -7.67 12.33
C ILE A 123 -18.38 -7.55 12.21
N ASP A 124 -18.84 -6.48 11.56
CA ASP A 124 -20.25 -6.16 11.42
C ASP A 124 -20.91 -7.01 10.32
N ILE A 125 -21.78 -7.93 10.70
CA ILE A 125 -22.53 -8.75 9.76
C ILE A 125 -23.82 -8.04 9.33
N GLY A 126 -24.56 -7.49 10.29
CA GLY A 126 -25.88 -6.91 10.07
C GLY A 126 -25.82 -5.61 9.28
N GLY A 127 -24.98 -4.66 9.70
CA GLY A 127 -24.81 -3.38 9.02
C GLY A 127 -24.25 -3.54 7.61
N HIS A 128 -23.25 -4.40 7.44
CA HIS A 128 -22.67 -4.72 6.15
C HIS A 128 -23.70 -5.30 5.18
N SER A 129 -24.53 -6.24 5.64
CA SER A 129 -25.59 -6.85 4.84
C SER A 129 -26.69 -5.83 4.44
N LEU A 130 -27.05 -4.90 5.34
CA LEU A 130 -27.98 -3.80 5.04
C LEU A 130 -27.44 -2.88 3.95
N ILE A 131 -26.17 -2.54 3.98
CA ILE A 131 -25.50 -1.73 2.94
C ILE A 131 -25.65 -2.42 1.58
N ARG A 132 -25.29 -3.70 1.48
CA ARG A 132 -25.36 -4.46 0.23
C ARG A 132 -26.79 -4.57 -0.31
N ALA A 133 -27.76 -4.79 0.57
CA ALA A 133 -29.17 -4.87 0.19
C ALA A 133 -29.67 -3.51 -0.35
N GLY A 134 -29.37 -2.42 0.35
CA GLY A 134 -29.75 -1.08 -0.09
C GLY A 134 -29.09 -0.66 -1.41
N VAL A 135 -27.80 -0.98 -1.60
CA VAL A 135 -27.08 -0.74 -2.87
C VAL A 135 -27.71 -1.53 -4.02
N LYS A 136 -28.06 -2.80 -3.79
CA LYS A 136 -28.73 -3.63 -4.82
C LYS A 136 -30.04 -3.00 -5.30
N ASN A 137 -30.76 -2.30 -4.43
CA ASN A 137 -32.04 -1.67 -4.74
C ASN A 137 -31.96 -0.11 -4.72
N TYR A 138 -30.83 0.47 -5.11
CA TYR A 138 -30.55 1.91 -4.99
C TYR A 138 -31.55 2.81 -5.72
N LEU A 139 -32.19 2.35 -6.75
CA LEU A 139 -33.23 3.12 -7.45
C LEU A 139 -34.43 3.44 -6.55
N LYS A 140 -34.71 2.58 -5.57
CA LYS A 140 -35.81 2.71 -4.64
C LYS A 140 -35.34 3.10 -3.23
N THR A 141 -34.31 2.47 -2.72
CA THR A 141 -33.83 2.62 -1.36
C THR A 141 -32.50 3.40 -1.34
N ILE A 142 -32.48 4.58 -0.73
CA ILE A 142 -31.25 5.37 -0.56
C ILE A 142 -30.49 4.83 0.65
N THR A 143 -29.18 4.66 0.52
CA THR A 143 -28.31 4.16 1.61
C THR A 143 -27.28 5.20 1.99
N ILE A 144 -27.35 5.74 3.22
CA ILE A 144 -26.41 6.69 3.77
C ILE A 144 -25.52 5.97 4.79
N VAL A 145 -24.21 6.07 4.61
CA VAL A 145 -23.23 5.33 5.44
C VAL A 145 -22.30 6.23 6.25
N ASP A 146 -22.32 7.55 5.99
CA ASP A 146 -21.40 8.50 6.59
C ASP A 146 -22.17 9.66 7.24
N PRO A 147 -21.97 9.98 8.53
CA PRO A 147 -22.58 11.12 9.19
C PRO A 147 -22.30 12.46 8.51
N LEU A 148 -21.20 12.61 7.79
CA LEU A 148 -20.86 13.82 7.04
C LEU A 148 -21.84 14.11 5.90
N ASP A 149 -22.52 13.09 5.38
CA ASP A 149 -23.49 13.24 4.30
C ASP A 149 -24.86 13.75 4.77
N TYR A 150 -25.16 13.69 6.06
CA TYR A 150 -26.48 14.06 6.58
C TYR A 150 -26.88 15.49 6.20
N GLN A 151 -25.96 16.44 6.31
CA GLN A 151 -26.24 17.83 5.95
C GLN A 151 -26.52 18.01 4.45
N ASN A 152 -25.76 17.32 3.60
CA ASN A 152 -25.97 17.37 2.16
C ASN A 152 -27.31 16.73 1.78
N PHE A 153 -27.65 15.59 2.38
CA PHE A 153 -28.92 14.92 2.19
C PHE A 153 -30.13 15.79 2.62
N ILE A 154 -29.99 16.49 3.76
CA ILE A 154 -31.03 17.41 4.26
C ILE A 154 -31.22 18.59 3.30
N LYS A 155 -30.13 19.17 2.79
CA LYS A 155 -30.17 20.32 1.88
C LYS A 155 -30.63 19.93 0.48
N LYS A 156 -30.15 18.80 -0.05
CA LYS A 156 -30.37 18.35 -1.43
C LYS A 156 -30.86 16.91 -1.43
N PHE A 157 -32.16 16.72 -1.16
CA PHE A 157 -32.74 15.38 -1.20
C PHE A 157 -32.56 14.75 -2.59
N PRO A 158 -31.97 13.54 -2.71
CA PRO A 158 -31.64 12.92 -4.00
C PRO A 158 -32.90 12.45 -4.74
N LYS A 159 -33.34 13.21 -5.75
CA LYS A 159 -34.52 12.92 -6.56
C LYS A 159 -34.18 12.16 -7.85
N THR A 160 -32.99 12.40 -8.41
CA THR A 160 -32.56 11.80 -9.67
C THR A 160 -31.87 10.47 -9.46
N GLU A 161 -31.86 9.63 -10.50
CA GLU A 161 -31.14 8.37 -10.48
C GLU A 161 -29.62 8.59 -10.22
N SER A 162 -29.03 9.59 -10.90
CA SER A 162 -27.61 9.93 -10.70
C SER A 162 -27.30 10.26 -9.24
N ALA A 163 -28.13 11.08 -8.60
CA ALA A 163 -27.92 11.44 -7.19
C ALA A 163 -28.06 10.22 -6.24
N LYS A 164 -28.99 9.30 -6.52
CA LYS A 164 -29.12 8.05 -5.76
C LYS A 164 -27.93 7.12 -5.98
N LYS A 165 -27.42 7.06 -7.22
CA LYS A 165 -26.22 6.28 -7.57
C LYS A 165 -24.99 6.75 -6.85
N GLU A 166 -24.83 8.05 -6.60
CA GLU A 166 -23.73 8.60 -5.79
C GLU A 166 -23.72 8.04 -4.37
N TYR A 167 -24.88 8.02 -3.70
CA TYR A 167 -25.00 7.40 -2.36
C TYR A 167 -24.71 5.91 -2.40
N ALA A 168 -25.24 5.18 -3.40
CA ALA A 168 -24.96 3.77 -3.56
C ALA A 168 -23.47 3.47 -3.82
N THR A 169 -22.81 4.28 -4.64
CA THR A 169 -21.36 4.18 -4.90
C THR A 169 -20.54 4.40 -3.62
N LYS A 170 -20.89 5.44 -2.83
CA LYS A 170 -20.23 5.71 -1.54
C LYS A 170 -20.44 4.55 -0.56
N ALA A 171 -21.68 4.06 -0.47
CA ALA A 171 -22.03 2.94 0.40
C ALA A 171 -21.29 1.65 0.01
N MET A 172 -21.20 1.33 -1.28
CA MET A 172 -20.45 0.17 -1.74
C MET A 172 -18.95 0.30 -1.50
N LYS A 173 -18.39 1.50 -1.70
CA LYS A 173 -16.98 1.78 -1.40
C LYS A 173 -16.66 1.57 0.08
N GLN A 174 -17.57 2.00 0.97
CA GLN A 174 -17.44 1.77 2.42
C GLN A 174 -17.41 0.27 2.75
N ALA A 175 -18.34 -0.52 2.20
CA ALA A 175 -18.40 -1.96 2.41
C ALA A 175 -17.14 -2.66 1.87
N THR A 176 -16.67 -2.27 0.67
CA THR A 176 -15.44 -2.83 0.07
C THR A 176 -14.21 -2.53 0.92
N ASN A 177 -14.03 -1.30 1.38
CA ASN A 177 -12.91 -0.94 2.24
C ASN A 177 -12.94 -1.72 3.56
N TYR A 178 -14.12 -1.91 4.12
CA TYR A 178 -14.33 -2.69 5.33
C TYR A 178 -13.93 -4.16 5.15
N ASP A 179 -14.35 -4.80 4.04
CA ASP A 179 -13.97 -6.18 3.70
C ASP A 179 -12.45 -6.31 3.47
N ILE A 180 -11.83 -5.32 2.82
CA ILE A 180 -10.38 -5.28 2.63
C ILE A 180 -9.66 -5.20 3.98
N ALA A 181 -10.13 -4.36 4.91
CA ALA A 181 -9.54 -4.25 6.23
C ALA A 181 -9.61 -5.57 7.01
N ILE A 182 -10.76 -6.26 6.97
CA ILE A 182 -10.95 -7.59 7.58
C ILE A 182 -10.03 -8.61 6.93
N SER A 183 -10.02 -8.69 5.60
CA SER A 183 -9.17 -9.62 4.84
C SER A 183 -7.69 -9.42 5.15
N ASN A 184 -7.24 -8.16 5.19
CA ASN A 184 -5.87 -7.82 5.53
C ASN A 184 -5.52 -8.26 6.97
N TRP A 185 -6.43 -8.08 7.91
CA TRP A 185 -6.21 -8.49 9.29
C TRP A 185 -6.04 -10.02 9.41
N PHE A 186 -6.90 -10.82 8.77
CA PHE A 186 -6.77 -12.28 8.73
C PHE A 186 -5.47 -12.74 8.07
N GLN A 187 -4.99 -12.03 7.07
CA GLN A 187 -3.70 -12.29 6.40
C GLN A 187 -2.49 -11.81 7.21
N GLY A 188 -2.70 -11.15 8.35
CA GLY A 188 -1.63 -10.52 9.12
C GLY A 188 -1.03 -9.30 8.42
N ILE A 189 -1.70 -8.76 7.40
CA ILE A 189 -1.29 -7.57 6.65
C ILE A 189 -1.94 -6.35 7.30
N GLN A 190 -1.13 -5.55 7.98
CA GLN A 190 -1.57 -4.26 8.51
C GLN A 190 -0.83 -3.16 7.75
N TYR A 191 -1.58 -2.36 7.01
CA TYR A 191 -1.05 -1.15 6.37
C TYR A 191 -1.28 0.05 7.28
N GLU A 192 -0.25 0.88 7.37
CA GLU A 192 -0.32 2.20 7.96
C GLU A 192 -0.13 3.24 6.86
N GLU A 193 -0.93 4.29 6.87
CA GLU A 193 -0.68 5.44 6.00
C GLU A 193 0.57 6.16 6.50
N TYR A 194 1.55 6.28 5.64
CA TYR A 194 2.77 7.00 5.90
C TYR A 194 2.75 8.29 5.05
N PRO A 195 2.67 9.48 5.66
CA PRO A 195 2.73 10.72 4.93
C PRO A 195 4.10 10.88 4.29
N LEU A 196 4.11 11.31 3.04
CA LEU A 196 5.34 11.58 2.31
C LEU A 196 5.50 13.09 2.16
N ARG A 197 6.74 13.56 2.21
CA ARG A 197 7.05 14.97 2.07
C ARG A 197 6.51 15.57 0.78
N TYR A 198 6.57 14.83 -0.34
CA TYR A 198 5.99 15.12 -1.66
C TYR A 198 6.02 13.85 -2.51
N GLY A 199 5.39 13.87 -3.70
CA GLY A 199 5.40 12.79 -4.68
C GLY A 199 6.70 12.71 -5.48
N GLU A 200 6.62 12.30 -6.74
CA GLU A 200 7.78 12.27 -7.63
C GLU A 200 8.33 13.68 -7.85
N ASN A 201 7.45 14.67 -7.93
CA ASN A 201 7.78 16.08 -8.02
C ASN A 201 7.27 16.87 -6.79
N PRO A 202 7.93 18.00 -6.42
CA PRO A 202 7.63 18.75 -5.19
C PRO A 202 6.18 19.24 -5.06
N GLN A 203 5.48 19.50 -6.17
CA GLN A 203 4.11 19.98 -6.18
C GLN A 203 3.08 18.86 -5.96
N GLN A 204 3.47 17.60 -6.00
CA GLN A 204 2.57 16.46 -5.86
C GLN A 204 2.42 16.05 -4.40
N LYS A 205 1.18 15.98 -3.90
CA LYS A 205 0.89 15.33 -2.62
C LYS A 205 1.01 13.82 -2.75
N ALA A 206 1.64 13.17 -1.78
CA ALA A 206 1.81 11.72 -1.78
C ALA A 206 1.70 11.12 -0.38
N LYS A 207 1.31 9.85 -0.35
CA LYS A 207 1.33 8.98 0.82
C LYS A 207 1.72 7.58 0.40
N ALA A 208 2.30 6.81 1.33
CA ALA A 208 2.55 5.40 1.14
C ALA A 208 1.64 4.58 2.08
N LEU A 209 1.20 3.42 1.61
CA LEU A 209 0.57 2.40 2.44
C LEU A 209 1.65 1.38 2.79
N ILE A 210 2.14 1.42 4.02
CA ILE A 210 3.28 0.62 4.45
C ILE A 210 2.81 -0.48 5.38
N GLY A 211 3.22 -1.72 5.10
CA GLY A 211 2.96 -2.84 5.98
C GLY A 211 3.64 -2.61 7.34
N LYS A 212 2.91 -2.84 8.43
CA LYS A 212 3.40 -2.65 9.78
C LYS A 212 4.72 -3.39 10.01
N ASN A 213 5.68 -2.73 10.65
CA ASN A 213 7.01 -3.28 10.98
C ASN A 213 7.89 -3.67 9.76
N LYS A 214 7.61 -3.19 8.55
CA LYS A 214 8.47 -3.46 7.38
C LYS A 214 9.79 -2.72 7.46
N PHE A 215 9.77 -1.49 7.96
CA PHE A 215 10.97 -0.77 8.35
C PHE A 215 10.71 0.12 9.57
N ILE A 216 11.78 0.50 10.26
CA ILE A 216 11.74 1.40 11.42
C ILE A 216 12.76 2.51 11.17
N GLN A 217 12.33 3.75 11.22
CA GLN A 217 13.23 4.89 11.17
C GLN A 217 13.85 5.11 12.56
N LEU A 218 15.16 4.89 12.67
CA LEU A 218 15.93 4.99 13.91
C LEU A 218 16.51 6.39 14.15
N SER A 219 16.61 7.19 13.08
CA SER A 219 17.17 8.55 13.10
C SER A 219 16.77 9.33 11.86
N GLY A 220 16.90 10.64 11.93
CA GLY A 220 16.64 11.62 10.87
C GLY A 220 15.39 12.46 11.17
N GLU A 221 15.53 13.78 11.01
CA GLU A 221 14.48 14.75 11.34
C GLU A 221 13.47 14.96 10.21
N LYS A 222 13.78 14.50 8.99
CA LYS A 222 12.93 14.71 7.81
C LYS A 222 12.13 13.45 7.47
N GLU A 223 10.91 13.65 7.03
CA GLU A 223 10.10 12.61 6.42
C GLU A 223 10.73 12.06 5.14
N LEU A 224 10.39 10.83 4.80
CA LEU A 224 10.77 10.23 3.52
C LEU A 224 9.96 10.86 2.39
N SER A 225 10.57 11.00 1.21
CA SER A 225 9.85 11.35 -0.02
C SER A 225 9.46 10.09 -0.80
N TYR A 226 8.60 10.26 -1.79
CA TYR A 226 8.26 9.23 -2.76
C TYR A 226 9.50 8.63 -3.42
N ASN A 227 10.41 9.49 -3.89
CA ASN A 227 11.67 9.07 -4.52
C ASN A 227 12.59 8.33 -3.53
N ASN A 228 12.61 8.74 -2.24
CA ASN A 228 13.37 8.00 -1.24
C ASN A 228 12.87 6.56 -1.07
N LEU A 229 11.55 6.33 -1.12
CA LEU A 229 11.00 4.98 -1.02
C LEU A 229 11.27 4.13 -2.27
N LEU A 230 11.23 4.72 -3.47
CA LEU A 230 11.58 4.01 -4.70
C LEU A 230 13.07 3.62 -4.70
N ASP A 231 13.96 4.56 -4.38
CA ASP A 231 15.39 4.31 -4.32
C ASP A 231 15.75 3.31 -3.22
N LEU A 232 15.06 3.39 -2.07
CA LEU A 232 15.20 2.43 -0.97
C LEU A 232 14.79 1.02 -1.40
N ASP A 233 13.67 0.89 -2.09
CA ASP A 233 13.16 -0.39 -2.59
C ASP A 233 14.16 -1.05 -3.54
N ALA A 234 14.72 -0.29 -4.47
CA ALA A 234 15.78 -0.77 -5.36
C ALA A 234 17.04 -1.19 -4.59
N ALA A 235 17.52 -0.33 -3.68
CA ALA A 235 18.75 -0.57 -2.94
C ALA A 235 18.67 -1.82 -2.04
N ILE A 236 17.59 -1.98 -1.28
CA ILE A 236 17.41 -3.13 -0.38
C ILE A 236 17.11 -4.41 -1.15
N THR A 237 16.38 -4.33 -2.28
CA THR A 237 16.10 -5.51 -3.10
C THR A 237 17.39 -6.07 -3.68
N ILE A 238 18.23 -5.24 -4.27
CA ILE A 238 19.56 -5.68 -4.75
C ILE A 238 20.39 -6.29 -3.62
N ALA A 239 20.43 -5.64 -2.45
CA ALA A 239 21.23 -6.10 -1.33
C ALA A 239 20.73 -7.42 -0.71
N TYR A 240 19.40 -7.66 -0.68
CA TYR A 240 18.79 -8.77 0.07
C TYR A 240 18.45 -10.00 -0.78
N GLU A 241 18.20 -9.85 -2.08
CA GLU A 241 17.85 -10.98 -2.94
C GLU A 241 19.05 -11.90 -3.22
N THR A 242 20.27 -11.36 -3.17
CA THR A 242 21.46 -12.20 -3.33
C THR A 242 21.71 -12.97 -2.03
N ILE A 243 21.57 -14.29 -2.11
CA ILE A 243 21.91 -15.19 -1.01
C ILE A 243 23.43 -15.36 -0.98
N SER A 244 24.08 -14.73 -0.02
CA SER A 244 25.54 -14.77 0.14
C SER A 244 25.95 -14.66 1.60
N SER A 245 27.03 -15.35 1.96
CA SER A 245 27.73 -15.17 3.23
C SER A 245 28.56 -13.87 3.27
N ARG A 246 28.80 -13.26 2.11
CA ARG A 246 29.58 -12.02 1.96
C ARG A 246 28.80 -10.78 2.33
N TYR A 247 29.51 -9.66 2.41
CA TYR A 247 28.95 -8.34 2.62
C TYR A 247 28.60 -7.69 1.29
N ILE A 248 27.37 -7.23 1.17
CA ILE A 248 26.87 -6.52 0.00
C ILE A 248 26.54 -5.09 0.42
N CYS A 249 26.98 -4.15 -0.39
CA CYS A 249 26.61 -2.74 -0.32
C CYS A 249 26.10 -2.28 -1.66
N THR A 250 24.97 -1.57 -1.66
CA THR A 250 24.37 -0.94 -2.84
C THR A 250 24.15 0.54 -2.59
N ILE A 251 24.39 1.36 -3.61
CA ILE A 251 24.11 2.80 -3.59
C ILE A 251 23.21 3.08 -4.78
N VAL A 252 22.03 3.63 -4.52
CA VAL A 252 21.01 3.90 -5.53
C VAL A 252 20.65 5.38 -5.51
N LYS A 253 20.43 5.93 -6.69
CA LYS A 253 19.92 7.29 -6.90
C LYS A 253 19.05 7.30 -8.14
N HIS A 254 17.86 7.94 -8.02
CA HIS A 254 16.86 7.98 -9.10
C HIS A 254 16.49 6.59 -9.62
N ASN A 255 16.30 5.66 -8.68
CA ASN A 255 15.95 4.26 -8.92
C ASN A 255 16.98 3.46 -9.75
N ILE A 256 18.21 3.97 -9.88
CA ILE A 256 19.31 3.35 -10.63
C ILE A 256 20.50 3.10 -9.70
N PRO A 257 21.10 1.90 -9.72
CA PRO A 257 22.30 1.62 -8.95
C PRO A 257 23.49 2.39 -9.53
N CYS A 258 24.03 3.36 -8.79
CA CYS A 258 25.27 4.05 -9.13
C CYS A 258 26.50 3.40 -8.49
N GLY A 259 26.30 2.52 -7.49
CA GLY A 259 27.33 1.73 -6.87
C GLY A 259 26.78 0.41 -6.31
N ALA A 260 27.52 -0.67 -6.51
CA ALA A 260 27.15 -1.98 -5.98
C ALA A 260 28.39 -2.87 -5.82
N SER A 261 28.53 -3.56 -4.68
CA SER A 261 29.69 -4.43 -4.44
C SER A 261 29.38 -5.57 -3.51
N ILE A 262 30.08 -6.71 -3.71
CA ILE A 262 30.03 -7.92 -2.90
C ILE A 262 31.44 -8.31 -2.46
N GLU A 263 31.71 -8.24 -1.15
CA GLU A 263 33.06 -8.35 -0.59
C GLU A 263 33.13 -9.21 0.67
N ASN A 264 34.38 -9.54 1.08
CA ASN A 264 34.61 -10.31 2.30
C ASN A 264 34.45 -9.47 3.58
N THR A 265 34.57 -8.13 3.48
CA THR A 265 34.39 -7.20 4.62
C THR A 265 33.40 -6.13 4.25
N GLN A 266 32.66 -5.65 5.26
CA GLN A 266 31.61 -4.64 5.05
C GLN A 266 32.18 -3.30 4.58
N LEU A 267 33.29 -2.87 5.19
CA LEU A 267 33.90 -1.61 4.79
C LEU A 267 34.37 -1.64 3.34
N LYS A 268 35.03 -2.74 2.92
CA LYS A 268 35.51 -2.86 1.54
C LYS A 268 34.34 -2.89 0.55
N SER A 269 33.24 -3.58 0.91
CA SER A 269 32.00 -3.56 0.11
C SER A 269 31.49 -2.13 -0.07
N TYR A 270 31.45 -1.32 0.99
CA TYR A 270 31.05 0.07 0.89
C TYR A 270 32.00 0.91 0.03
N GLN A 271 33.33 0.78 0.27
CA GLN A 271 34.34 1.56 -0.46
C GLN A 271 34.30 1.26 -1.96
N ASN A 272 34.18 -0.02 -2.33
CA ASN A 272 34.10 -0.43 -3.73
C ASN A 272 32.79 -0.03 -4.38
N ALA A 273 31.67 -0.08 -3.66
CA ALA A 273 30.39 0.44 -4.16
C ALA A 273 30.47 1.94 -4.42
N LEU A 274 31.05 2.72 -3.48
CA LEU A 274 31.21 4.15 -3.65
C LEU A 274 32.17 4.49 -4.81
N ALA A 275 33.22 3.72 -5.01
CA ALA A 275 34.18 3.92 -6.10
C ALA A 275 33.56 3.71 -7.50
N GLY A 276 32.42 3.01 -7.58
CA GLY A 276 31.66 2.85 -8.81
C GLY A 276 31.23 4.18 -9.44
N ASP A 277 30.66 5.08 -8.65
CA ASP A 277 30.32 6.45 -9.07
C ASP A 277 30.17 7.38 -7.85
N PRO A 278 31.28 7.92 -7.35
CA PRO A 278 31.26 8.75 -6.14
C PRO A 278 30.51 10.07 -6.32
N ILE A 279 30.43 10.59 -7.54
CA ILE A 279 29.70 11.82 -7.84
C ILE A 279 28.19 11.58 -7.74
N SER A 280 27.69 10.56 -8.40
CA SER A 280 26.26 10.20 -8.36
C SER A 280 25.82 9.69 -7.00
N ALA A 281 26.73 9.10 -6.22
CA ALA A 281 26.47 8.59 -4.87
C ALA A 281 26.07 9.68 -3.86
N PHE A 282 26.48 10.93 -4.12
CA PHE A 282 26.11 12.07 -3.26
C PHE A 282 24.59 12.26 -3.20
N GLY A 283 24.03 12.22 -1.99
CA GLY A 283 22.60 12.31 -1.77
C GLY A 283 21.80 11.04 -2.13
N GLY A 284 22.50 9.94 -2.43
CA GLY A 284 21.88 8.65 -2.72
C GLY A 284 21.41 7.90 -1.47
N ILE A 285 20.87 6.70 -1.70
CA ILE A 285 20.46 5.75 -0.66
C ILE A 285 21.42 4.58 -0.64
N VAL A 286 21.94 4.27 0.56
CA VAL A 286 22.89 3.18 0.78
C VAL A 286 22.20 2.03 1.53
N ALA A 287 22.28 0.81 1.00
CA ALA A 287 21.75 -0.37 1.67
C ALA A 287 22.82 -1.45 1.86
N PHE A 288 22.73 -2.16 2.98
CA PHE A 288 23.59 -3.28 3.34
C PHE A 288 22.77 -4.54 3.63
N ASN A 289 23.27 -5.69 3.23
CA ASN A 289 22.62 -6.98 3.51
C ASN A 289 22.81 -7.49 4.94
N LYS A 290 23.70 -6.88 5.72
CA LYS A 290 24.04 -7.28 7.10
C LYS A 290 24.08 -6.07 8.02
N LYS A 291 24.07 -6.34 9.33
CA LYS A 291 24.16 -5.37 10.41
C LYS A 291 25.35 -4.43 10.21
N ILE A 292 25.13 -3.11 10.30
CA ILE A 292 26.21 -2.11 10.12
C ILE A 292 27.09 -2.05 11.35
N THR A 293 28.40 -2.16 11.10
CA THR A 293 29.45 -2.09 12.13
C THR A 293 29.91 -0.65 12.38
N VAL A 294 30.50 -0.43 13.56
CA VAL A 294 31.11 0.87 13.95
C VAL A 294 32.11 1.37 12.91
N HIS A 295 32.94 0.45 12.41
CA HIS A 295 33.99 0.79 11.45
C HIS A 295 33.39 1.33 10.14
N THR A 296 32.37 0.68 9.59
CA THR A 296 31.67 1.15 8.39
C THR A 296 30.92 2.46 8.63
N ALA A 297 30.30 2.62 9.79
CA ALA A 297 29.57 3.86 10.14
C ALA A 297 30.48 5.10 10.13
N ARG A 298 31.73 5.00 10.64
CA ARG A 298 32.72 6.08 10.61
C ARG A 298 33.06 6.56 9.20
N TYR A 299 33.01 5.68 8.20
CA TYR A 299 33.24 6.04 6.80
C TYR A 299 31.97 6.58 6.12
N LEU A 300 30.79 6.02 6.45
CA LEU A 300 29.51 6.51 5.92
C LEU A 300 29.27 7.98 6.23
N VAL A 301 29.57 8.44 7.45
CA VAL A 301 29.35 9.84 7.84
C VAL A 301 30.28 10.85 7.17
N LYS A 302 31.32 10.41 6.47
CA LYS A 302 32.18 11.27 5.67
C LYS A 302 31.54 11.79 4.40
N ASN A 303 30.48 11.11 3.93
CA ASN A 303 29.73 11.47 2.74
C ASN A 303 28.31 11.90 3.11
N PHE A 304 27.64 12.59 2.20
CA PHE A 304 26.25 12.93 2.35
C PHE A 304 25.36 11.88 1.67
N TYR A 305 24.51 11.24 2.46
CA TYR A 305 23.46 10.34 2.00
C TYR A 305 22.11 10.79 2.55
N GLU A 306 21.04 10.54 1.81
CA GLU A 306 19.70 10.79 2.30
C GLU A 306 19.20 9.67 3.23
N VAL A 307 19.52 8.43 2.90
CA VAL A 307 19.12 7.25 3.67
C VAL A 307 20.25 6.24 3.75
N VAL A 308 20.41 5.62 4.93
CA VAL A 308 21.20 4.42 5.14
C VAL A 308 20.28 3.32 5.69
N ALA A 309 20.23 2.17 5.01
CA ALA A 309 19.35 1.05 5.36
C ALA A 309 20.13 -0.24 5.59
N ALA A 310 19.73 -1.00 6.61
CA ALA A 310 20.29 -2.31 6.92
C ALA A 310 19.33 -3.13 7.77
N PRO A 311 19.52 -4.47 7.88
CA PRO A 311 18.71 -5.30 8.77
C PRO A 311 18.90 -4.94 10.26
N ASP A 312 20.07 -4.40 10.63
CA ASP A 312 20.35 -3.95 12.00
C ASP A 312 21.59 -3.02 12.04
N PHE A 313 21.87 -2.46 13.22
CA PHE A 313 22.99 -1.55 13.47
C PHE A 313 23.64 -1.87 14.82
N ASP A 314 24.99 -1.83 14.90
CA ASP A 314 25.67 -1.82 16.19
C ASP A 314 25.26 -0.56 16.97
N LYS A 315 25.13 -0.67 18.29
CA LYS A 315 24.73 0.46 19.15
C LYS A 315 25.60 1.70 18.93
N GLU A 316 26.92 1.51 18.90
CA GLU A 316 27.88 2.59 18.66
C GLU A 316 27.86 3.08 17.20
N ALA A 317 27.63 2.20 16.22
CA ALA A 317 27.42 2.60 14.82
C ALA A 317 26.22 3.53 14.68
N LEU A 318 25.12 3.20 15.35
CA LEU A 318 23.91 4.03 15.35
C LEU A 318 24.17 5.41 15.99
N LYS A 319 24.95 5.50 17.08
CA LYS A 319 25.34 6.79 17.68
C LYS A 319 26.11 7.65 16.67
N ILE A 320 27.06 7.05 15.95
CA ILE A 320 27.86 7.76 14.92
C ILE A 320 26.95 8.25 13.79
N LEU A 321 26.05 7.41 13.26
CA LEU A 321 25.15 7.81 12.18
C LEU A 321 24.19 8.93 12.60
N LYS A 322 23.72 8.93 13.86
CA LYS A 322 22.85 9.96 14.45
C LYS A 322 23.51 11.36 14.52
N THR A 323 24.83 11.46 14.45
CA THR A 323 25.50 12.78 14.39
C THR A 323 25.11 13.57 13.13
N LYS A 324 24.63 12.88 12.09
CA LYS A 324 24.14 13.49 10.84
C LYS A 324 22.61 13.66 10.89
N LYS A 325 22.12 14.77 11.44
CA LYS A 325 20.69 15.05 11.64
C LYS A 325 19.82 14.86 10.39
N LYS A 326 20.34 15.16 9.21
CA LYS A 326 19.63 15.03 7.92
C LYS A 326 19.62 13.60 7.38
N LEU A 327 20.46 12.69 7.91
CA LEU A 327 20.53 11.30 7.48
C LEU A 327 19.43 10.48 8.12
N ARG A 328 18.59 9.85 7.31
CA ARG A 328 17.59 8.89 7.78
C ARG A 328 18.21 7.50 7.87
N VAL A 329 18.20 6.94 9.07
CA VAL A 329 18.73 5.60 9.35
C VAL A 329 17.56 4.65 9.49
N LEU A 330 17.46 3.67 8.60
CA LEU A 330 16.33 2.76 8.52
C LEU A 330 16.74 1.32 8.83
N LYS A 331 16.12 0.74 9.84
CA LYS A 331 16.16 -0.72 10.06
C LYS A 331 15.09 -1.35 9.19
N VAL A 332 15.50 -2.23 8.26
CA VAL A 332 14.60 -2.84 7.28
C VAL A 332 14.64 -4.35 7.40
N ASN A 333 13.52 -4.96 7.72
CA ASN A 333 13.41 -6.42 7.80
C ASN A 333 13.43 -7.04 6.39
N ARG A 334 13.98 -8.26 6.30
CA ARG A 334 13.92 -9.01 5.03
C ARG A 334 12.46 -9.26 4.64
N PHE A 335 12.17 -9.13 3.36
CA PHE A 335 10.85 -9.34 2.78
C PHE A 335 10.96 -10.08 1.45
N LYS A 336 9.85 -10.66 1.00
CA LYS A 336 9.72 -11.19 -0.36
C LYS A 336 8.56 -10.48 -1.04
N LYS A 337 8.84 -9.87 -2.17
CA LYS A 337 7.79 -9.43 -3.09
C LYS A 337 7.24 -10.63 -3.83
N LYS A 338 5.93 -10.66 -4.08
CA LYS A 338 5.28 -11.70 -4.89
C LYS A 338 4.80 -11.13 -6.21
N ILE A 339 4.31 -9.90 -6.21
CA ILE A 339 3.65 -9.25 -7.33
C ILE A 339 4.19 -7.83 -7.43
N GLU A 340 4.33 -7.34 -8.64
CA GLU A 340 4.56 -5.93 -8.96
C GLU A 340 3.34 -5.34 -9.65
N GLN A 341 2.97 -4.12 -9.27
CA GLN A 341 1.84 -3.40 -9.84
C GLN A 341 2.28 -2.02 -10.31
N ARG A 342 1.79 -1.63 -11.48
CA ARG A 342 2.04 -0.30 -12.05
C ARG A 342 0.78 0.23 -12.71
N THR A 343 0.38 1.45 -12.35
CA THR A 343 -0.73 2.13 -13.00
C THR A 343 -0.35 2.58 -14.41
N PHE A 344 -1.30 2.55 -15.33
CA PHE A 344 -1.20 3.14 -16.66
C PHE A 344 -2.54 3.80 -17.01
N PHE A 345 -2.66 4.49 -18.14
CA PHE A 345 -3.82 5.32 -18.46
C PHE A 345 -5.18 4.59 -18.43
N ALA A 346 -5.22 3.30 -18.70
CA ALA A 346 -6.45 2.50 -18.76
C ALA A 346 -6.64 1.54 -17.56
N GLY A 347 -5.71 1.50 -16.59
CA GLY A 347 -5.84 0.58 -15.46
C GLY A 347 -4.54 0.28 -14.73
N THR A 348 -4.36 -0.98 -14.35
CA THR A 348 -3.19 -1.46 -13.62
C THR A 348 -2.56 -2.66 -14.31
N LEU A 349 -1.26 -2.57 -14.59
CA LEU A 349 -0.44 -3.71 -15.01
C LEU A 349 -0.05 -4.50 -13.76
N ILE A 350 -0.17 -5.82 -13.82
CA ILE A 350 0.18 -6.74 -12.74
C ILE A 350 1.12 -7.79 -13.32
N GLN A 351 2.26 -8.01 -12.67
CA GLN A 351 3.22 -9.03 -13.05
C GLN A 351 3.83 -9.72 -11.84
N ASP A 352 4.31 -10.94 -12.05
CA ASP A 352 5.13 -11.62 -11.05
C ASP A 352 6.49 -10.93 -10.91
N VAL A 353 7.03 -10.94 -9.70
CA VAL A 353 8.40 -10.49 -9.46
C VAL A 353 9.38 -11.41 -10.20
N ASN A 354 10.35 -10.83 -10.87
CA ASN A 354 11.38 -11.59 -11.58
C ASN A 354 12.33 -12.34 -10.61
N ASN A 355 11.86 -13.47 -10.09
CA ASN A 355 12.60 -14.35 -9.19
C ASN A 355 13.39 -15.44 -9.93
N LYS A 356 13.38 -15.43 -11.27
CA LYS A 356 14.04 -16.47 -12.07
C LYS A 356 15.54 -16.41 -11.82
N LYS A 357 16.08 -17.47 -11.24
CA LYS A 357 17.53 -17.68 -11.15
C LYS A 357 18.06 -17.89 -12.56
N SER A 358 19.08 -17.13 -12.92
CA SER A 358 19.68 -17.24 -14.24
C SER A 358 20.32 -18.64 -14.44
N SER A 359 19.95 -19.31 -15.51
CA SER A 359 20.75 -20.42 -16.05
C SER A 359 21.83 -19.79 -16.93
N VAL A 360 22.98 -19.51 -16.36
CA VAL A 360 24.14 -19.07 -17.17
C VAL A 360 24.64 -20.25 -17.95
N LYS A 361 24.39 -20.28 -19.25
CA LYS A 361 25.10 -21.20 -20.18
C LYS A 361 26.57 -20.77 -20.20
N LYS A 362 27.48 -21.74 -20.22
CA LYS A 362 28.93 -21.53 -20.18
C LYS A 362 29.37 -20.50 -21.24
N ILE A 363 29.86 -19.33 -20.79
CA ILE A 363 30.40 -18.31 -21.69
C ILE A 363 31.89 -18.19 -21.39
N ASN A 364 32.71 -18.08 -22.42
CA ASN A 364 34.16 -17.94 -22.29
C ASN A 364 34.53 -16.81 -21.32
N GLY A 365 35.42 -17.14 -20.35
CA GLY A 365 35.91 -16.18 -19.36
C GLY A 365 35.11 -16.08 -18.04
N LEU A 366 33.83 -16.47 -17.96
CA LEU A 366 33.03 -16.41 -16.73
C LEU A 366 33.43 -17.49 -15.69
N ASN A 367 34.21 -18.51 -16.08
CA ASN A 367 34.69 -19.55 -15.16
C ASN A 367 35.52 -19.01 -13.99
N LYS A 368 35.95 -17.76 -14.04
CA LYS A 368 36.70 -17.06 -12.97
C LYS A 368 35.79 -16.42 -11.90
N LEU A 369 34.46 -16.33 -12.13
CA LEU A 369 33.52 -15.78 -11.17
C LEU A 369 32.76 -16.88 -10.45
N LYS A 370 32.65 -16.76 -9.12
CA LYS A 370 31.76 -17.62 -8.32
C LYS A 370 30.29 -17.29 -8.64
N LYS A 371 29.43 -18.30 -8.62
CA LYS A 371 28.01 -18.20 -8.93
C LYS A 371 27.31 -17.06 -8.12
N GLU A 372 27.61 -16.93 -6.83
CA GLU A 372 27.05 -15.88 -5.98
C GLU A 372 27.31 -14.46 -6.49
N LYS A 373 28.46 -14.23 -7.14
CA LYS A 373 28.81 -12.93 -7.73
C LYS A 373 28.04 -12.69 -9.02
N ILE A 374 27.91 -13.74 -9.85
CA ILE A 374 27.10 -13.67 -11.08
C ILE A 374 25.65 -13.35 -10.73
N ASP A 375 25.07 -14.05 -9.74
CA ASP A 375 23.71 -13.82 -9.28
C ASP A 375 23.54 -12.36 -8.75
N PHE A 376 24.54 -11.85 -8.03
CA PHE A 376 24.56 -10.47 -7.57
C PHE A 376 24.59 -9.46 -8.73
N PHE A 377 25.47 -9.66 -9.72
CA PHE A 377 25.58 -8.78 -10.88
C PHE A 377 24.30 -8.74 -11.70
N ILE A 378 23.66 -9.90 -11.85
CA ILE A 378 22.35 -9.99 -12.50
C ILE A 378 21.27 -9.25 -11.70
N ASN A 379 21.28 -9.35 -10.36
CA ASN A 379 20.35 -8.61 -9.53
C ASN A 379 20.57 -7.09 -9.65
N VAL A 380 21.81 -6.63 -9.76
CA VAL A 380 22.11 -5.20 -10.04
C VAL A 380 21.57 -4.80 -11.42
N LEU A 381 21.79 -5.64 -12.46
CA LEU A 381 21.36 -5.35 -13.83
C LEU A 381 19.84 -5.19 -13.96
N LYS A 382 19.04 -5.96 -13.21
CA LYS A 382 17.56 -5.85 -13.20
C LYS A 382 17.05 -4.45 -12.87
N PHE A 383 17.83 -3.65 -12.14
CA PHE A 383 17.48 -2.28 -11.77
C PHE A 383 18.05 -1.22 -12.72
N ILE A 384 18.65 -1.64 -13.82
CA ILE A 384 19.05 -0.73 -14.89
C ILE A 384 18.01 -0.85 -16.01
N LYS A 385 17.41 0.28 -16.39
CA LYS A 385 16.34 0.29 -17.39
C LYS A 385 16.88 -0.16 -18.76
N SER A 386 16.13 -0.98 -19.47
CA SER A 386 16.46 -1.43 -20.83
C SER A 386 16.59 -0.24 -21.81
N ASN A 387 17.53 -0.24 -22.75
CA ASN A 387 18.58 -1.25 -22.97
C ASN A 387 19.67 -1.10 -21.89
N ALA A 388 19.90 -2.14 -21.10
CA ALA A 388 20.81 -2.09 -19.95
C ALA A 388 22.16 -2.72 -20.29
N ILE A 389 23.26 -1.98 -19.99
CA ILE A 389 24.64 -2.44 -20.03
C ILE A 389 25.29 -2.13 -18.68
N ALA A 390 26.01 -3.10 -18.12
CA ALA A 390 26.79 -2.92 -16.91
C ALA A 390 28.16 -3.61 -17.02
N LEU A 391 29.19 -2.93 -16.56
CA LEU A 391 30.55 -3.44 -16.46
C LEU A 391 30.89 -3.67 -15.00
N PHE A 392 31.34 -4.84 -14.67
CA PHE A 392 31.80 -5.23 -13.34
C PHE A 392 33.27 -5.64 -13.38
N ASP A 393 33.97 -5.33 -12.29
CA ASP A 393 35.19 -6.08 -11.99
C ASP A 393 34.80 -7.40 -11.26
N SER A 394 35.76 -8.04 -10.59
CA SER A 394 35.50 -9.31 -9.90
C SER A 394 34.51 -9.20 -8.73
N THR A 395 34.16 -7.99 -8.25
CA THR A 395 33.35 -7.79 -7.04
C THR A 395 32.39 -6.60 -7.09
N SER A 396 32.54 -5.69 -8.04
CA SER A 396 31.85 -4.40 -7.98
C SER A 396 31.37 -3.90 -9.34
N LEU A 397 30.31 -3.13 -9.33
CA LEU A 397 29.86 -2.32 -10.46
C LEU A 397 30.87 -1.20 -10.72
N VAL A 398 31.44 -1.19 -11.91
CA VAL A 398 32.43 -0.17 -12.32
C VAL A 398 31.80 0.90 -13.18
N SER A 399 30.92 0.51 -14.10
CA SER A 399 30.19 1.44 -14.95
C SER A 399 28.87 0.84 -15.38
N GLN A 400 27.89 1.68 -15.66
CA GLN A 400 26.59 1.25 -16.16
C GLN A 400 25.94 2.32 -17.04
N SER A 401 25.09 1.87 -17.94
CA SER A 401 24.19 2.71 -18.72
C SER A 401 22.91 1.95 -19.04
N GLY A 402 21.80 2.67 -19.11
CA GLY A 402 20.50 2.13 -19.47
C GLY A 402 19.52 3.20 -19.88
N GLY A 403 18.31 2.78 -20.29
CA GLY A 403 17.25 3.67 -20.73
C GLY A 403 17.51 4.30 -22.11
N GLN A 404 18.49 3.80 -22.84
CA GLN A 404 18.80 4.23 -24.22
C GLN A 404 17.92 3.48 -25.22
N THR A 405 17.62 4.14 -26.34
CA THR A 405 16.80 3.53 -27.42
C THR A 405 17.55 2.45 -28.19
N SER A 406 18.89 2.52 -28.23
CA SER A 406 19.72 1.48 -28.81
C SER A 406 20.69 0.87 -27.78
N ARG A 407 21.05 -0.40 -27.97
CA ARG A 407 21.99 -1.10 -27.10
C ARG A 407 23.41 -0.60 -27.28
N ILE A 408 23.77 -0.24 -28.51
CA ILE A 408 25.09 0.35 -28.81
C ILE A 408 25.26 1.70 -28.07
N ALA A 409 24.27 2.58 -28.07
CA ALA A 409 24.34 3.83 -27.32
C ALA A 409 24.51 3.60 -25.80
N SER A 410 23.86 2.55 -25.25
CA SER A 410 24.10 2.16 -23.84
C SER A 410 25.53 1.70 -23.61
N LEU A 411 26.10 0.91 -24.55
CA LEU A 411 27.47 0.44 -24.46
C LEU A 411 28.46 1.63 -24.54
N GLU A 412 28.32 2.49 -25.52
CA GLU A 412 29.15 3.68 -25.69
C GLU A 412 29.15 4.58 -24.47
N ASN A 413 27.96 4.87 -23.93
CA ASN A 413 27.81 5.64 -22.68
C ASN A 413 28.46 4.95 -21.49
N CYS A 414 28.35 3.62 -21.40
CA CYS A 414 28.97 2.83 -20.34
C CYS A 414 30.50 2.91 -20.44
N LEU A 415 31.06 2.77 -21.63
CA LEU A 415 32.49 2.87 -21.93
C LEU A 415 33.01 4.29 -21.70
N TYR A 416 32.25 5.32 -22.11
CA TYR A 416 32.61 6.72 -21.87
C TYR A 416 32.72 7.00 -20.36
N LYS A 417 31.75 6.60 -19.56
CA LYS A 417 31.80 6.72 -18.09
C LYS A 417 32.98 5.96 -17.50
N LEU A 418 33.33 4.81 -18.04
CA LEU A 418 34.48 4.03 -17.62
C LEU A 418 35.80 4.80 -17.88
N LYS A 419 35.95 5.39 -19.07
CA LYS A 419 37.12 6.20 -19.44
C LYS A 419 37.32 7.37 -18.47
N LEU A 420 36.27 8.12 -18.16
CA LEU A 420 36.31 9.24 -17.22
C LEU A 420 36.82 8.86 -15.82
N LYS A 421 36.49 7.63 -15.36
CA LYS A 421 36.82 7.16 -14.02
C LYS A 421 38.22 6.53 -13.93
N ARG A 422 38.80 6.07 -15.04
CA ARG A 422 40.04 5.27 -15.07
C ARG A 422 41.25 5.97 -15.65
N LEU A 423 41.23 7.29 -15.77
CA LEU A 423 42.44 8.04 -16.17
C LEU A 423 43.62 7.67 -15.21
N GLY A 424 44.53 6.84 -15.71
CA GLY A 424 45.78 6.44 -15.02
C GLY A 424 45.77 5.12 -14.22
N LYS A 425 44.70 4.29 -14.23
CA LYS A 425 44.69 2.99 -13.53
C LYS A 425 44.80 1.82 -14.50
N LYS A 426 45.69 0.86 -14.22
CA LYS A 426 45.78 -0.42 -14.95
C LYS A 426 44.44 -1.17 -14.93
N THR A 427 43.96 -1.62 -16.08
CA THR A 427 42.70 -2.35 -16.24
C THR A 427 42.79 -3.72 -15.61
N SER A 428 42.04 -3.98 -14.54
CA SER A 428 41.65 -5.32 -14.11
C SER A 428 40.67 -5.92 -15.14
N GLN A 429 40.59 -7.24 -15.18
CA GLN A 429 39.58 -7.94 -15.99
C GLN A 429 38.17 -7.39 -15.69
N LEU A 430 37.44 -7.08 -16.75
CA LEU A 430 36.05 -6.62 -16.68
C LEU A 430 35.11 -7.67 -17.25
N PHE A 431 33.92 -7.71 -16.69
CA PHE A 431 32.81 -8.54 -17.11
C PHE A 431 31.67 -7.66 -17.56
N LEU A 432 31.23 -7.86 -18.81
CA LEU A 432 30.10 -7.14 -19.39
C LEU A 432 28.81 -7.95 -19.17
N PHE A 433 27.79 -7.29 -18.68
CA PHE A 433 26.44 -7.81 -18.53
C PHE A 433 25.45 -6.96 -19.32
N SER A 434 24.53 -7.62 -20.03
CA SER A 434 23.46 -6.99 -20.81
C SER A 434 22.13 -7.67 -20.51
N ASP A 435 21.03 -6.90 -20.52
CA ASP A 435 19.67 -7.40 -20.28
C ASP A 435 19.11 -8.21 -21.45
N ALA A 436 19.75 -8.13 -22.64
CA ALA A 436 19.43 -8.96 -23.79
C ALA A 436 20.70 -9.19 -24.67
N PHE A 437 20.56 -10.00 -25.73
CA PHE A 437 21.62 -10.26 -26.68
C PHE A 437 21.95 -9.03 -27.54
N PHE A 438 23.16 -9.02 -28.11
CA PHE A 438 23.57 -8.03 -29.12
C PHE A 438 23.12 -8.51 -30.49
N PRO A 439 22.21 -7.80 -31.17
CA PRO A 439 21.66 -8.26 -32.45
C PRO A 439 22.64 -8.14 -33.61
N PHE A 440 23.66 -7.28 -33.49
CA PHE A 440 24.67 -7.02 -34.52
C PHE A 440 26.09 -7.15 -33.97
N LYS A 441 27.07 -7.29 -34.85
CA LYS A 441 28.50 -7.36 -34.50
C LYS A 441 29.13 -6.06 -34.08
N ASP A 442 28.49 -4.93 -34.39
CA ASP A 442 28.91 -3.56 -34.09
C ASP A 442 29.25 -3.30 -32.59
N SER A 443 28.72 -4.13 -31.70
CA SER A 443 29.02 -4.04 -30.28
C SER A 443 30.29 -4.75 -29.83
N LEU A 444 30.94 -5.50 -30.73
CA LEU A 444 32.18 -6.23 -30.47
C LEU A 444 33.40 -5.53 -31.10
N GLU A 445 33.20 -4.70 -32.11
CA GLU A 445 34.17 -3.82 -32.72
C GLU A 445 34.35 -2.52 -31.90
#